data_86c5a9a4ecacde93669b899c4bce429f
#
_entry.id   86c5a9a4ecacde93669b899c4bce429f
#
_cell.length_a   1.000
_cell.length_b   1.000
_cell.length_c   1.000
_cell.angle_alpha   90.00
_cell.angle_beta   90.00
_cell.angle_gamma   90.00
#
_symmetry.space_group_name_H-M   'P 1'
#
loop_
_entity.id
_entity.type
_entity.pdbx_description
1 polymer ?
#
loop_
_entity_poly.entity_id
_entity_poly.type
_entity_poly.pdbx_seq_one_letter_code
_entity_poly.pdbx_strand_id
1 'polypeptide(L)'
;MTDTLNEKHERAFSLIIILVLLAYFAVFAIVNFAGFAYFCNADMYEDTLVARLMWEQKTLFPENYIFGNQYYVIATPVFAALFYGLTGSMNTAMALATTLMSLLIVLSLGWMIKPYIKSRSARLAVLLTLAAAVYVPHILETDEGQLFFVMASYYACYLITFFFLAGDYVRARTDSSLRPAALAVSLVLSFCTGMQSLRQTCVSILPILAVEAVSAMRSLIARERLWPKGRRMPLCRAIGYTAANIGGVLLMKLLGVPNQSIYSDASVLDGTGLNGKLWRFIAASRTVSGFECVKNNGGFFVLMFVFFTALLIAAAVILIRKAKTAPEGIGAYWWLSVVSLLAVIAASFFITVKLRAIYLFIYYPLLALSAAIVLERAAPKLRCALLIALCVLSAGNIYFSYGDDLRGVLSESKTTAEEISSYSVENGYELLYGNIAYLTPNAAAYSDGKLIAGCWNDEIIFHAVPYLNTRDVYRRTDYSRALFVFHERELDAAYTEAAGSGAVLTERARFGEYVLCTSSQQLMYPTTDIIEYYVSMGMEPPR
;
A
#
# COMPACT_ATOMS: atom_id res chain seq x y z
N MET A 1 -23.14 -25.11 23.92
CA MET A 1 -22.09 -26.10 23.50
C MET A 1 -21.83 -25.83 22.02
N THR A 2 -20.70 -25.28 21.68
CA THR A 2 -20.28 -25.19 20.28
C THR A 2 -19.74 -26.57 19.90
N ASP A 3 -20.50 -27.31 19.06
CA ASP A 3 -20.00 -28.53 18.45
C ASP A 3 -18.71 -28.22 17.69
N THR A 4 -17.59 -28.59 18.26
CA THR A 4 -16.28 -28.51 17.60
C THR A 4 -16.26 -29.51 16.45
N LEU A 5 -15.61 -29.14 15.33
CA LEU A 5 -15.27 -30.09 14.28
C LEU A 5 -14.54 -31.27 14.92
N ASN A 6 -14.81 -32.50 14.46
CA ASN A 6 -14.01 -33.66 14.85
C ASN A 6 -12.52 -33.32 14.61
N GLU A 7 -11.66 -33.65 15.56
CA GLU A 7 -10.23 -33.32 15.55
C GLU A 7 -9.53 -33.71 14.23
N LYS A 8 -9.95 -34.82 13.65
CA LYS A 8 -9.44 -35.32 12.36
C LYS A 8 -9.78 -34.37 11.22
N HIS A 9 -11.02 -33.84 11.16
CA HIS A 9 -11.42 -32.86 10.15
C HIS A 9 -10.74 -31.52 10.35
N GLU A 10 -10.58 -31.07 11.60
CA GLU A 10 -9.86 -29.84 11.94
C GLU A 10 -8.41 -29.87 11.45
N ARG A 11 -7.71 -31.02 11.65
CA ARG A 11 -6.32 -31.20 11.15
C ARG A 11 -6.27 -31.20 9.62
N ALA A 12 -7.21 -31.91 8.96
CA ALA A 12 -7.26 -31.99 7.51
C ALA A 12 -7.48 -30.60 6.88
N PHE A 13 -8.48 -29.83 7.34
CA PHE A 13 -8.73 -28.49 6.87
C PHE A 13 -7.56 -27.54 7.14
N SER A 14 -6.95 -27.63 8.33
CA SER A 14 -5.76 -26.83 8.64
C SER A 14 -4.62 -27.10 7.66
N LEU A 15 -4.38 -28.35 7.29
CA LEU A 15 -3.35 -28.71 6.33
C LEU A 15 -3.66 -28.15 4.92
N ILE A 16 -4.89 -28.33 4.43
CA ILE A 16 -5.30 -27.83 3.12
C ILE A 16 -5.14 -26.30 3.05
N ILE A 17 -5.62 -25.58 4.08
CA ILE A 17 -5.51 -24.13 4.12
C ILE A 17 -4.04 -23.68 4.16
N ILE A 18 -3.18 -24.37 4.91
CA ILE A 18 -1.74 -24.09 4.93
C ILE A 18 -1.13 -24.26 3.54
N LEU A 19 -1.49 -25.34 2.82
CA LEU A 19 -0.99 -25.56 1.46
C LEU A 19 -1.41 -24.45 0.49
N VAL A 20 -2.67 -23.98 0.57
CA VAL A 20 -3.14 -22.86 -0.26
C VAL A 20 -2.45 -21.55 0.14
N LEU A 21 -2.25 -21.28 1.44
CA LEU A 21 -1.49 -20.11 1.90
C LEU A 21 -0.03 -20.17 1.43
N LEU A 22 0.61 -21.32 1.48
CA LEU A 22 1.97 -21.49 0.96
C LEU A 22 2.02 -21.26 -0.56
N ALA A 23 0.97 -21.66 -1.30
CA ALA A 23 0.88 -21.34 -2.72
C ALA A 23 0.79 -19.81 -2.97
N TYR A 24 0.00 -19.06 -2.19
CA TYR A 24 0.00 -17.60 -2.24
C TYR A 24 1.39 -17.01 -1.96
N PHE A 25 2.06 -17.47 -0.90
CA PHE A 25 3.40 -16.99 -0.58
C PHE A 25 4.43 -17.34 -1.66
N ALA A 26 4.31 -18.50 -2.29
CA ALA A 26 5.15 -18.86 -3.43
C ALA A 26 4.91 -17.91 -4.61
N VAL A 27 3.65 -17.60 -4.94
CA VAL A 27 3.31 -16.60 -5.96
C VAL A 27 3.91 -15.25 -5.60
N PHE A 28 3.73 -14.77 -4.37
CA PHE A 28 4.28 -13.49 -3.93
C PHE A 28 5.80 -13.44 -4.03
N ALA A 29 6.48 -14.50 -3.59
CA ALA A 29 7.94 -14.59 -3.70
C ALA A 29 8.40 -14.60 -5.16
N ILE A 30 7.80 -15.43 -6.03
CA ILE A 30 8.16 -15.49 -7.45
C ILE A 30 7.99 -14.12 -8.09
N VAL A 31 6.85 -13.47 -7.88
CA VAL A 31 6.58 -12.14 -8.47
C VAL A 31 7.50 -11.08 -7.90
N ASN A 32 7.74 -11.06 -6.58
CA ASN A 32 8.64 -10.08 -5.98
C ASN A 32 10.07 -10.23 -6.49
N PHE A 33 10.58 -11.46 -6.65
CA PHE A 33 11.97 -11.68 -7.07
C PHE A 33 12.17 -11.65 -8.58
N ALA A 34 11.26 -12.26 -9.35
CA ALA A 34 11.37 -12.33 -10.80
C ALA A 34 10.63 -11.19 -11.52
N GLY A 35 9.56 -10.67 -10.92
CA GLY A 35 8.67 -9.70 -11.55
C GLY A 35 8.83 -8.27 -11.07
N PHE A 36 9.73 -7.97 -10.11
CA PHE A 36 9.83 -6.62 -9.58
C PHE A 36 10.04 -5.58 -10.68
N ALA A 37 11.06 -5.73 -11.51
CA ALA A 37 11.34 -4.81 -12.60
C ALA A 37 10.23 -4.82 -13.67
N TYR A 38 9.62 -5.98 -13.93
CA TYR A 38 8.53 -6.13 -14.90
C TYR A 38 7.30 -5.29 -14.53
N PHE A 39 6.91 -5.27 -13.25
CA PHE A 39 5.75 -4.52 -12.75
C PHE A 39 6.10 -3.17 -12.13
N CYS A 40 7.37 -2.77 -12.18
CA CYS A 40 7.82 -1.53 -11.55
C CYS A 40 7.12 -0.32 -12.19
N ASN A 41 6.28 0.33 -11.44
CA ASN A 41 5.69 1.61 -11.78
C ASN A 41 6.44 2.77 -11.10
N ALA A 42 5.97 3.97 -11.31
CA ALA A 42 6.59 5.16 -10.73
C ALA A 42 6.66 5.14 -9.20
N ASP A 43 5.58 4.71 -8.52
CA ASP A 43 5.53 4.64 -7.05
C ASP A 43 6.53 3.61 -6.51
N MET A 44 6.67 2.46 -7.17
CA MET A 44 7.64 1.43 -6.81
C MET A 44 9.08 1.88 -7.09
N TYR A 45 9.29 2.62 -8.18
CA TYR A 45 10.59 3.19 -8.49
C TYR A 45 11.00 4.26 -7.47
N GLU A 46 10.05 5.11 -7.03
CA GLU A 46 10.25 6.06 -5.94
C GLU A 46 10.74 5.34 -4.67
N ASP A 47 10.05 4.30 -4.25
CA ASP A 47 10.44 3.50 -3.09
C ASP A 47 11.85 2.92 -3.22
N THR A 48 12.20 2.46 -4.42
CA THR A 48 13.52 1.90 -4.72
C THR A 48 14.61 2.96 -4.63
N LEU A 49 14.38 4.12 -5.21
CA LEU A 49 15.30 5.25 -5.19
C LEU A 49 15.56 5.74 -3.76
N VAL A 50 14.49 5.93 -2.99
CA VAL A 50 14.59 6.35 -1.58
C VAL A 50 15.35 5.32 -0.75
N ALA A 51 15.08 4.04 -0.92
CA ALA A 51 15.78 2.98 -0.19
C ALA A 51 17.30 3.02 -0.44
N ARG A 52 17.71 3.20 -1.69
CA ARG A 52 19.11 3.39 -2.06
C ARG A 52 19.73 4.60 -1.36
N LEU A 53 19.08 5.76 -1.47
CA LEU A 53 19.57 7.00 -0.87
C LEU A 53 19.66 6.92 0.66
N MET A 54 18.68 6.28 1.32
CA MET A 54 18.73 6.03 2.77
C MET A 54 19.95 5.23 3.17
N TRP A 55 20.31 4.21 2.40
CA TRP A 55 21.50 3.42 2.68
C TRP A 55 22.80 4.18 2.36
N GLU A 56 22.89 4.84 1.22
CA GLU A 56 24.09 5.56 0.80
C GLU A 56 24.41 6.72 1.76
N GLN A 57 23.40 7.49 2.17
CA GLN A 57 23.56 8.64 3.08
C GLN A 57 23.43 8.28 4.56
N LYS A 58 23.15 7.01 4.91
CA LYS A 58 22.97 6.54 6.30
C LYS A 58 21.95 7.34 7.10
N THR A 59 20.88 7.77 6.45
CA THR A 59 19.80 8.56 7.03
C THR A 59 18.44 8.08 6.55
N LEU A 60 17.41 8.25 7.38
CA LEU A 60 16.01 8.04 6.97
C LEU A 60 15.49 9.17 6.08
N PHE A 61 16.16 10.31 6.08
CA PHE A 61 15.74 11.52 5.36
C PHE A 61 16.91 12.03 4.51
N PRO A 62 17.09 11.49 3.28
CA PRO A 62 18.13 11.93 2.38
C PRO A 62 18.03 13.42 2.03
N GLU A 63 19.15 14.14 2.05
CA GLU A 63 19.18 15.59 1.86
C GLU A 63 18.84 16.04 0.44
N ASN A 64 19.12 15.20 -0.56
CA ASN A 64 18.91 15.51 -1.97
C ASN A 64 17.61 14.94 -2.54
N TYR A 65 16.63 14.63 -1.67
CA TYR A 65 15.38 14.01 -2.03
C TYR A 65 14.18 14.75 -1.43
N ILE A 66 13.15 14.96 -2.24
CA ILE A 66 11.87 15.54 -1.82
C ILE A 66 10.88 14.39 -1.67
N PHE A 67 10.43 14.13 -0.44
CA PHE A 67 9.39 13.14 -0.20
C PHE A 67 8.08 13.58 -0.85
N GLY A 68 7.32 12.61 -1.36
CA GLY A 68 5.98 12.83 -1.83
C GLY A 68 5.03 13.20 -0.68
N ASN A 69 3.90 12.54 -0.59
CA ASN A 69 2.87 12.87 0.39
C ASN A 69 3.02 12.15 1.76
N GLN A 70 4.08 11.38 1.95
CA GLN A 70 4.41 10.72 3.22
C GLN A 70 5.91 10.53 3.38
N TYR A 71 6.34 10.39 4.64
CA TYR A 71 7.69 9.96 4.95
C TYR A 71 7.73 8.44 5.14
N TYR A 72 8.93 7.86 5.04
CA TYR A 72 9.14 6.42 5.23
C TYR A 72 9.89 6.21 6.55
N VAL A 73 9.20 5.75 7.59
CA VAL A 73 9.78 5.45 8.91
C VAL A 73 9.65 3.97 9.24
N ILE A 74 8.49 3.38 8.97
CA ILE A 74 8.20 1.94 9.16
C ILE A 74 7.71 1.28 7.86
N ALA A 75 7.97 1.92 6.72
CA ALA A 75 7.54 1.47 5.40
C ALA A 75 8.60 0.59 4.73
N THR A 76 8.22 -0.03 3.62
CA THR A 76 9.06 -0.95 2.84
C THR A 76 10.44 -0.39 2.48
N PRO A 77 10.59 0.90 2.05
CA PRO A 77 11.89 1.45 1.69
C PRO A 77 12.94 1.38 2.81
N VAL A 78 12.54 1.48 4.09
CA VAL A 78 13.46 1.37 5.22
C VAL A 78 14.07 -0.03 5.31
N PHE A 79 13.26 -1.06 5.16
CA PHE A 79 13.74 -2.45 5.14
C PHE A 79 14.54 -2.74 3.87
N ALA A 80 14.13 -2.19 2.73
CA ALA A 80 14.86 -2.31 1.47
C ALA A 80 16.24 -1.64 1.55
N ALA A 81 16.38 -0.51 2.23
CA ALA A 81 17.66 0.13 2.47
C ALA A 81 18.63 -0.79 3.23
N LEU A 82 18.15 -1.48 4.28
CA LEU A 82 18.95 -2.45 5.04
C LEU A 82 19.35 -3.65 4.17
N PHE A 83 18.40 -4.19 3.39
CA PHE A 83 18.69 -5.31 2.48
C PHE A 83 19.59 -4.90 1.32
N TYR A 84 19.50 -3.67 0.81
CA TYR A 84 20.43 -3.15 -0.19
C TYR A 84 21.87 -3.13 0.33
N GLY A 85 22.06 -2.72 1.58
CA GLY A 85 23.37 -2.79 2.22
C GLY A 85 23.96 -4.19 2.37
N LEU A 86 23.12 -5.23 2.36
CA LEU A 86 23.53 -6.63 2.44
C LEU A 86 23.72 -7.27 1.06
N THR A 87 22.91 -6.90 0.08
CA THR A 87 22.86 -7.58 -1.24
C THR A 87 23.61 -6.82 -2.34
N GLY A 88 23.69 -5.50 -2.22
CA GLY A 88 24.19 -4.62 -3.29
C GLY A 88 23.27 -4.52 -4.51
N SER A 89 22.11 -5.19 -4.51
CA SER A 89 21.12 -5.21 -5.60
C SER A 89 19.85 -4.51 -5.15
N MET A 90 19.38 -3.53 -5.90
CA MET A 90 18.16 -2.78 -5.58
C MET A 90 16.92 -3.67 -5.74
N ASN A 91 16.85 -4.44 -6.82
CA ASN A 91 15.72 -5.33 -7.10
C ASN A 91 15.61 -6.43 -6.04
N THR A 92 16.71 -7.07 -5.68
CA THR A 92 16.73 -8.10 -4.62
C THR A 92 16.37 -7.51 -3.25
N ALA A 93 16.86 -6.32 -2.94
CA ALA A 93 16.54 -5.63 -1.69
C ALA A 93 15.04 -5.30 -1.57
N MET A 94 14.44 -4.78 -2.64
CA MET A 94 13.02 -4.51 -2.69
C MET A 94 12.20 -5.81 -2.63
N ALA A 95 12.59 -6.86 -3.34
CA ALA A 95 11.93 -8.17 -3.29
C ALA A 95 11.92 -8.76 -1.87
N LEU A 96 13.04 -8.69 -1.16
CA LEU A 96 13.14 -9.12 0.24
C LEU A 96 12.24 -8.27 1.15
N ALA A 97 12.27 -6.95 1.01
CA ALA A 97 11.50 -6.03 1.83
C ALA A 97 9.99 -6.21 1.62
N THR A 98 9.53 -6.29 0.37
CA THR A 98 8.11 -6.48 0.04
C THR A 98 7.61 -7.84 0.50
N THR A 99 8.41 -8.90 0.35
CA THR A 99 8.08 -10.25 0.86
C THR A 99 7.98 -10.26 2.39
N LEU A 100 8.91 -9.60 3.07
CA LEU A 100 8.86 -9.42 4.52
C LEU A 100 7.59 -8.67 4.96
N MET A 101 7.26 -7.57 4.29
CA MET A 101 6.07 -6.78 4.63
C MET A 101 4.78 -7.56 4.41
N SER A 102 4.67 -8.32 3.31
CA SER A 102 3.53 -9.22 3.07
C SER A 102 3.39 -10.27 4.18
N LEU A 103 4.50 -10.86 4.61
CA LEU A 103 4.51 -11.79 5.74
C LEU A 103 4.07 -11.10 7.04
N LEU A 104 4.57 -9.89 7.32
CA LEU A 104 4.22 -9.13 8.52
C LEU A 104 2.74 -8.75 8.57
N ILE A 105 2.09 -8.46 7.43
CA ILE A 105 0.64 -8.26 7.36
C ILE A 105 -0.09 -9.49 7.89
N VAL A 106 0.24 -10.68 7.38
CA VAL A 106 -0.42 -11.93 7.76
C VAL A 106 -0.13 -12.29 9.22
N LEU A 107 1.11 -12.15 9.67
CA LEU A 107 1.51 -12.44 11.06
C LEU A 107 0.84 -11.49 12.05
N SER A 108 0.75 -10.19 11.74
CA SER A 108 0.11 -9.19 12.61
C SER A 108 -1.40 -9.41 12.73
N LEU A 109 -2.09 -9.77 11.62
CA LEU A 109 -3.49 -10.19 11.68
C LEU A 109 -3.63 -11.46 12.52
N GLY A 110 -2.78 -12.48 12.29
CA GLY A 110 -2.76 -13.71 13.07
C GLY A 110 -2.58 -13.47 14.56
N TRP A 111 -1.65 -12.57 14.93
CA TRP A 111 -1.45 -12.14 16.32
C TRP A 111 -2.69 -11.44 16.88
N MET A 112 -3.33 -10.56 16.13
CA MET A 112 -4.52 -9.82 16.55
C MET A 112 -5.68 -10.77 16.89
N ILE A 113 -5.98 -11.74 16.02
CA ILE A 113 -7.15 -12.62 16.14
C ILE A 113 -6.95 -13.84 17.07
N LYS A 114 -5.69 -14.25 17.31
CA LYS A 114 -5.33 -15.46 18.06
C LYS A 114 -6.07 -15.64 19.40
N PRO A 115 -6.28 -14.62 20.24
CA PRO A 115 -6.96 -14.80 21.54
C PRO A 115 -8.44 -15.13 21.44
N TYR A 116 -9.07 -14.79 20.32
CA TYR A 116 -10.52 -14.80 20.18
C TYR A 116 -11.04 -15.94 19.28
N ILE A 117 -10.19 -16.54 18.44
CA ILE A 117 -10.56 -17.66 17.57
C ILE A 117 -9.85 -18.91 18.09
N LYS A 118 -10.62 -19.85 18.65
CA LYS A 118 -10.08 -21.09 19.22
C LYS A 118 -9.68 -22.13 18.16
N SER A 119 -10.50 -22.29 17.12
CA SER A 119 -10.26 -23.24 16.04
C SER A 119 -9.06 -22.82 15.20
N ARG A 120 -8.14 -23.75 14.95
CA ARG A 120 -6.95 -23.52 14.12
C ARG A 120 -7.33 -23.30 12.65
N SER A 121 -8.24 -24.15 12.14
CA SER A 121 -8.72 -24.01 10.75
C SER A 121 -9.44 -22.68 10.52
N ALA A 122 -10.24 -22.22 11.50
CA ALA A 122 -10.90 -20.92 11.40
C ALA A 122 -9.88 -19.76 11.41
N ARG A 123 -8.84 -19.81 12.25
CA ARG A 123 -7.77 -18.78 12.22
C ARG A 123 -7.05 -18.75 10.86
N LEU A 124 -6.66 -19.91 10.36
CA LEU A 124 -6.02 -20.02 9.05
C LEU A 124 -6.94 -19.56 7.92
N ALA A 125 -8.24 -19.85 8.01
CA ALA A 125 -9.23 -19.38 7.03
C ALA A 125 -9.33 -17.86 7.00
N VAL A 126 -9.22 -17.17 8.15
CA VAL A 126 -9.19 -15.70 8.20
C VAL A 126 -7.97 -15.16 7.47
N LEU A 127 -6.79 -15.77 7.69
CA LEU A 127 -5.56 -15.38 6.99
C LEU A 127 -5.67 -15.64 5.48
N LEU A 128 -6.24 -16.79 5.09
CA LEU A 128 -6.50 -17.11 3.70
C LEU A 128 -7.52 -16.15 3.06
N THR A 129 -8.57 -15.77 3.80
CA THR A 129 -9.54 -14.77 3.33
C THR A 129 -8.86 -13.44 3.03
N LEU A 130 -7.94 -12.99 3.88
CA LEU A 130 -7.20 -11.76 3.63
C LEU A 130 -6.36 -11.87 2.34
N ALA A 131 -5.63 -12.97 2.16
CA ALA A 131 -4.82 -13.19 0.95
C ALA A 131 -5.66 -13.29 -0.33
N ALA A 132 -6.87 -13.85 -0.24
CA ALA A 132 -7.78 -14.04 -1.38
C ALA A 132 -8.76 -12.87 -1.61
N ALA A 133 -8.78 -11.87 -0.72
CA ALA A 133 -9.76 -10.79 -0.78
C ALA A 133 -9.53 -9.82 -1.95
N VAL A 134 -8.32 -9.75 -2.47
CA VAL A 134 -8.01 -9.05 -3.71
C VAL A 134 -8.07 -10.05 -4.86
N TYR A 135 -8.97 -9.80 -5.81
CA TYR A 135 -9.18 -10.68 -6.95
C TYR A 135 -9.63 -9.88 -8.17
N VAL A 136 -8.73 -9.72 -9.10
CA VAL A 136 -8.96 -9.08 -10.41
C VAL A 136 -8.12 -9.80 -11.45
N PRO A 137 -8.54 -9.84 -12.74
CA PRO A 137 -7.66 -10.29 -13.81
C PRO A 137 -6.43 -9.40 -13.84
N HIS A 138 -5.26 -9.99 -14.06
CA HIS A 138 -4.00 -9.22 -14.07
C HIS A 138 -3.84 -8.37 -12.80
N ILE A 139 -3.95 -9.03 -11.65
CA ILE A 139 -3.97 -8.36 -10.34
C ILE A 139 -2.70 -7.54 -10.09
N LEU A 140 -1.57 -7.92 -10.69
CA LEU A 140 -0.30 -7.23 -10.53
C LEU A 140 -0.21 -5.91 -11.30
N GLU A 141 -1.12 -5.68 -12.24
CA GLU A 141 -1.27 -4.41 -12.93
C GLU A 141 -2.14 -3.41 -12.16
N THR A 142 -2.78 -3.86 -11.06
CA THR A 142 -3.62 -3.01 -10.22
C THR A 142 -2.86 -2.47 -9.03
N ASP A 143 -3.16 -1.24 -8.63
CA ASP A 143 -2.61 -0.61 -7.42
C ASP A 143 -2.78 -1.52 -6.19
N GLU A 144 -3.98 -2.12 -6.04
CA GLU A 144 -4.32 -2.95 -4.88
C GLU A 144 -3.45 -4.20 -4.80
N GLY A 145 -3.24 -4.88 -5.92
CA GLY A 145 -2.43 -6.09 -5.98
C GLY A 145 -0.96 -5.80 -5.71
N GLN A 146 -0.42 -4.79 -6.36
CA GLN A 146 0.98 -4.41 -6.22
C GLN A 146 1.31 -3.91 -4.82
N LEU A 147 0.44 -3.06 -4.23
CA LEU A 147 0.79 -2.34 -3.01
C LEU A 147 0.51 -3.11 -1.73
N PHE A 148 -0.35 -4.17 -1.73
CA PHE A 148 -0.72 -4.84 -0.49
C PHE A 148 -0.15 -6.22 -0.32
N PHE A 149 -0.24 -7.08 -1.33
CA PHE A 149 0.01 -8.51 -1.15
C PHE A 149 1.24 -9.01 -1.88
N VAL A 150 1.57 -8.41 -3.00
CA VAL A 150 2.67 -8.88 -3.86
C VAL A 150 3.90 -8.01 -3.72
N MET A 151 3.75 -6.72 -3.89
CA MET A 151 4.82 -5.74 -3.75
C MET A 151 4.38 -4.72 -2.70
N ALA A 152 4.28 -5.19 -1.46
CA ALA A 152 3.68 -4.50 -0.32
C ALA A 152 4.51 -3.29 0.12
N SER A 153 4.69 -2.30 -0.77
CA SER A 153 5.54 -1.17 -0.48
C SER A 153 4.82 -0.07 0.30
N TYR A 154 3.75 0.46 -0.22
CA TYR A 154 3.18 1.71 0.24
C TYR A 154 2.24 1.58 1.45
N TYR A 155 1.32 0.60 1.43
CA TYR A 155 0.23 0.51 2.43
C TYR A 155 0.38 -0.65 3.42
N ALA A 156 1.37 -1.51 3.29
CA ALA A 156 1.61 -2.62 4.21
C ALA A 156 1.75 -2.16 5.66
N CYS A 157 2.50 -1.09 5.89
CA CYS A 157 2.71 -0.52 7.22
C CYS A 157 1.41 -0.03 7.88
N TYR A 158 0.43 0.42 7.09
CA TYR A 158 -0.89 0.84 7.60
C TYR A 158 -1.66 -0.35 8.17
N LEU A 159 -1.68 -1.48 7.45
CA LEU A 159 -2.34 -2.71 7.92
C LEU A 159 -1.65 -3.26 9.17
N ILE A 160 -0.32 -3.35 9.15
CA ILE A 160 0.47 -3.85 10.28
C ILE A 160 0.19 -2.99 11.52
N THR A 161 0.28 -1.68 11.41
CA THR A 161 0.01 -0.74 12.50
C THR A 161 -1.42 -0.87 13.00
N PHE A 162 -2.40 -0.92 12.09
CA PHE A 162 -3.80 -1.09 12.46
C PHE A 162 -4.02 -2.37 13.27
N PHE A 163 -3.46 -3.50 12.84
CA PHE A 163 -3.61 -4.78 13.55
C PHE A 163 -2.95 -4.77 14.92
N PHE A 164 -1.79 -4.13 15.08
CA PHE A 164 -1.14 -4.03 16.38
C PHE A 164 -1.91 -3.11 17.32
N LEU A 165 -2.26 -1.89 16.91
CA LEU A 165 -2.98 -0.94 17.75
C LEU A 165 -4.37 -1.45 18.12
N ALA A 166 -5.15 -1.93 17.14
CA ALA A 166 -6.46 -2.54 17.41
C ALA A 166 -6.34 -3.77 18.31
N GLY A 167 -5.32 -4.62 18.07
CA GLY A 167 -5.06 -5.82 18.87
C GLY A 167 -4.77 -5.51 20.33
N ASP A 168 -3.88 -4.56 20.63
CA ASP A 168 -3.56 -4.17 22.01
C ASP A 168 -4.75 -3.46 22.67
N TYR A 169 -5.43 -2.57 21.94
CA TYR A 169 -6.59 -1.83 22.44
C TYR A 169 -7.76 -2.75 22.83
N VAL A 170 -8.17 -3.68 21.95
CA VAL A 170 -9.30 -4.59 22.23
C VAL A 170 -8.96 -5.56 23.35
N ARG A 171 -7.71 -6.01 23.44
CA ARG A 171 -7.24 -6.83 24.59
C ARG A 171 -7.32 -6.07 25.89
N ALA A 172 -6.97 -4.79 25.92
CA ALA A 172 -7.09 -3.94 27.11
C ALA A 172 -8.55 -3.74 27.55
N ARG A 173 -9.53 -3.94 26.67
CA ARG A 173 -10.97 -3.91 27.01
C ARG A 173 -11.45 -5.21 27.65
N THR A 174 -10.84 -6.34 27.31
CA THR A 174 -11.26 -7.68 27.76
C THR A 174 -10.43 -8.21 28.92
N ASP A 175 -9.19 -7.79 29.00
CA ASP A 175 -8.22 -8.25 30.00
C ASP A 175 -7.50 -7.04 30.61
N SER A 176 -7.67 -6.86 31.91
CA SER A 176 -7.02 -5.77 32.64
C SER A 176 -5.52 -6.00 32.89
N SER A 177 -4.94 -7.11 32.41
CA SER A 177 -3.53 -7.37 32.56
C SER A 177 -2.69 -6.39 31.72
N LEU A 178 -1.68 -5.81 32.37
CA LEU A 178 -0.67 -5.03 31.69
C LEU A 178 0.19 -5.97 30.82
N ARG A 179 0.22 -5.71 29.50
CA ARG A 179 1.12 -6.35 28.55
C ARG A 179 2.17 -5.32 28.09
N PRO A 180 3.24 -5.13 28.87
CA PRO A 180 4.16 -4.01 28.66
C PRO A 180 4.82 -4.05 27.28
N ALA A 181 5.19 -5.23 26.80
CA ALA A 181 5.79 -5.37 25.47
C ALA A 181 4.83 -4.97 24.34
N ALA A 182 3.56 -5.42 24.39
CA ALA A 182 2.56 -5.03 23.39
C ALA A 182 2.28 -3.53 23.43
N LEU A 183 2.19 -2.95 24.64
CA LEU A 183 2.04 -1.50 24.78
C LEU A 183 3.24 -0.75 24.21
N ALA A 184 4.46 -1.16 24.53
CA ALA A 184 5.67 -0.50 24.05
C ALA A 184 5.71 -0.51 22.50
N VAL A 185 5.47 -1.67 21.88
CA VAL A 185 5.40 -1.79 20.43
C VAL A 185 4.30 -0.88 19.84
N SER A 186 3.11 -0.86 20.45
CA SER A 186 2.00 -0.02 20.00
C SER A 186 2.30 1.47 20.12
N LEU A 187 2.98 1.90 21.18
CA LEU A 187 3.40 3.31 21.35
C LEU A 187 4.46 3.70 20.30
N VAL A 188 5.45 2.83 20.06
CA VAL A 188 6.45 3.07 19.02
C VAL A 188 5.81 3.15 17.64
N LEU A 189 4.95 2.19 17.29
CA LEU A 189 4.22 2.22 16.02
C LEU A 189 3.35 3.48 15.89
N SER A 190 2.69 3.90 16.98
CA SER A 190 1.88 5.12 16.96
C SER A 190 2.72 6.38 16.76
N PHE A 191 3.90 6.45 17.38
CA PHE A 191 4.85 7.54 17.19
C PHE A 191 5.35 7.59 15.75
N CYS A 192 5.81 6.45 15.21
CA CYS A 192 6.24 6.34 13.82
C CYS A 192 5.11 6.69 12.82
N THR A 193 3.87 6.31 13.14
CA THR A 193 2.69 6.70 12.35
C THR A 193 2.54 8.21 12.27
N GLY A 194 2.72 8.91 13.40
CA GLY A 194 2.69 10.37 13.45
C GLY A 194 3.81 11.02 12.63
N MET A 195 5.00 10.43 12.63
CA MET A 195 6.10 10.88 11.78
C MET A 195 5.79 10.66 10.29
N GLN A 196 5.12 9.57 9.94
CA GLN A 196 5.02 9.09 8.57
C GLN A 196 3.87 9.75 7.80
N SER A 197 2.64 9.75 8.32
CA SER A 197 1.47 10.23 7.56
C SER A 197 0.23 10.45 8.43
N LEU A 198 -0.47 11.57 8.20
CA LEU A 198 -1.78 11.83 8.79
C LEU A 198 -2.84 10.81 8.30
N ARG A 199 -2.72 10.30 7.07
CA ARG A 199 -3.61 9.27 6.53
C ARG A 199 -3.53 8.00 7.39
N GLN A 200 -2.33 7.58 7.77
CA GLN A 200 -2.12 6.42 8.63
C GLN A 200 -2.71 6.64 10.03
N THR A 201 -2.65 7.86 10.56
CA THR A 201 -3.34 8.26 11.80
C THR A 201 -4.85 8.08 11.68
N CYS A 202 -5.46 8.52 10.57
CA CYS A 202 -6.89 8.33 10.30
C CYS A 202 -7.30 6.86 10.26
N VAL A 203 -6.46 6.00 9.70
CA VAL A 203 -6.74 4.55 9.61
C VAL A 203 -6.62 3.85 10.96
N SER A 204 -5.61 4.18 11.76
CA SER A 204 -5.22 3.35 12.92
C SER A 204 -5.65 3.93 14.27
N ILE A 205 -5.58 5.25 14.46
CA ILE A 205 -5.79 5.91 15.77
C ILE A 205 -7.17 6.51 15.87
N LEU A 206 -7.62 7.21 14.83
CA LEU A 206 -8.93 7.88 14.83
C LEU A 206 -10.09 6.90 15.10
N PRO A 207 -10.11 5.65 14.60
CA PRO A 207 -11.14 4.68 14.93
C PRO A 207 -11.20 4.34 16.42
N ILE A 208 -10.05 4.23 17.08
CA ILE A 208 -9.96 3.96 18.53
C ILE A 208 -10.53 5.14 19.30
N LEU A 209 -10.15 6.37 18.94
CA LEU A 209 -10.68 7.59 19.57
C LEU A 209 -12.20 7.72 19.35
N ALA A 210 -12.70 7.43 18.16
CA ALA A 210 -14.13 7.47 17.85
C ALA A 210 -14.92 6.48 18.72
N VAL A 211 -14.40 5.26 18.91
CA VAL A 211 -15.02 4.24 19.78
C VAL A 211 -15.03 4.69 21.23
N GLU A 212 -13.96 5.31 21.74
CA GLU A 212 -13.92 5.84 23.10
C GLU A 212 -14.85 7.05 23.26
N ALA A 213 -14.92 7.96 22.28
CA ALA A 213 -15.85 9.08 22.29
C ALA A 213 -17.31 8.63 22.33
N VAL A 214 -17.68 7.65 21.48
CA VAL A 214 -19.03 7.05 21.50
C VAL A 214 -19.31 6.37 22.84
N SER A 215 -18.33 5.67 23.38
CA SER A 215 -18.45 5.03 24.70
C SER A 215 -18.66 6.05 25.83
N ALA A 216 -17.92 7.15 25.82
CA ALA A 216 -18.08 8.23 26.77
C ALA A 216 -19.46 8.92 26.65
N MET A 217 -19.89 9.19 25.42
CA MET A 217 -21.20 9.81 25.15
C MET A 217 -22.36 8.93 25.64
N ARG A 218 -22.29 7.60 25.39
CA ARG A 218 -23.28 6.65 25.93
C ARG A 218 -23.34 6.68 27.46
N SER A 219 -22.21 6.73 28.14
CA SER A 219 -22.16 6.83 29.60
C SER A 219 -22.77 8.15 30.13
N LEU A 220 -22.52 9.27 29.44
CA LEU A 220 -23.14 10.57 29.76
C LEU A 220 -24.65 10.51 29.60
N ILE A 221 -25.15 9.97 28.51
CA ILE A 221 -26.62 9.83 28.26
C ILE A 221 -27.27 8.93 29.32
N ALA A 222 -26.59 7.81 29.67
CA ALA A 222 -27.07 6.86 30.67
C ALA A 222 -26.88 7.38 32.13
N ARG A 223 -26.30 8.57 32.32
CA ARG A 223 -25.92 9.13 33.64
C ARG A 223 -25.03 8.19 34.46
N GLU A 224 -24.23 7.36 33.79
CA GLU A 224 -23.26 6.47 34.41
C GLU A 224 -21.91 7.20 34.63
N ARG A 225 -21.03 6.59 35.43
CA ARG A 225 -19.66 7.09 35.54
C ARG A 225 -18.95 7.01 34.18
N LEU A 226 -18.38 8.13 33.73
CA LEU A 226 -17.68 8.24 32.46
C LEU A 226 -16.56 7.20 32.29
N TRP A 227 -15.84 6.91 33.41
CA TRP A 227 -14.69 6.01 33.43
C TRP A 227 -14.80 4.96 34.53
N PRO A 228 -15.69 3.97 34.43
CA PRO A 228 -15.70 2.84 35.35
C PRO A 228 -14.37 2.09 35.31
N LYS A 229 -14.02 1.36 36.35
CA LYS A 229 -12.70 0.68 36.48
C LYS A 229 -12.32 -0.12 35.25
N GLY A 230 -13.24 -0.83 34.61
CA GLY A 230 -13.01 -1.63 33.40
C GLY A 230 -12.72 -0.83 32.13
N ARG A 231 -13.01 0.48 32.10
CA ARG A 231 -12.75 1.35 30.93
C ARG A 231 -11.48 2.20 31.05
N ARG A 232 -10.81 2.21 32.21
CA ARG A 232 -9.60 3.02 32.38
C ARG A 232 -8.46 2.59 31.51
N MET A 233 -8.23 1.29 31.38
CA MET A 233 -7.13 0.75 30.57
C MET A 233 -7.27 1.04 29.05
N PRO A 234 -8.41 0.77 28.40
CA PRO A 234 -8.61 1.15 27.00
C PRO A 234 -8.45 2.65 26.76
N LEU A 235 -9.00 3.49 27.65
CA LEU A 235 -8.83 4.94 27.55
C LEU A 235 -7.36 5.37 27.68
N CYS A 236 -6.61 4.81 28.64
CA CYS A 236 -5.18 5.07 28.77
C CYS A 236 -4.41 4.66 27.49
N ARG A 237 -4.80 3.55 26.85
CA ARG A 237 -4.25 3.15 25.54
C ARG A 237 -4.53 4.20 24.47
N ALA A 238 -5.80 4.59 24.32
CA ALA A 238 -6.21 5.59 23.33
C ALA A 238 -5.47 6.92 23.51
N ILE A 239 -5.37 7.41 24.75
CA ILE A 239 -4.61 8.63 25.09
C ILE A 239 -3.12 8.44 24.80
N GLY A 240 -2.53 7.32 25.22
CA GLY A 240 -1.11 7.01 24.98
C GLY A 240 -0.76 6.98 23.49
N TYR A 241 -1.59 6.32 22.67
CA TYR A 241 -1.38 6.28 21.21
C TYR A 241 -1.49 7.68 20.60
N THR A 242 -2.49 8.45 21.02
CA THR A 242 -2.68 9.81 20.51
C THR A 242 -1.51 10.70 20.90
N ALA A 243 -1.05 10.64 22.14
CA ALA A 243 0.09 11.43 22.62
C ALA A 243 1.39 11.04 21.88
N ALA A 244 1.64 9.74 21.71
CA ALA A 244 2.79 9.25 20.95
C ALA A 244 2.72 9.71 19.48
N ASN A 245 1.54 9.63 18.84
CA ASN A 245 1.34 10.08 17.48
C ASN A 245 1.60 11.59 17.30
N ILE A 246 1.03 12.41 18.19
CA ILE A 246 1.28 13.85 18.20
C ILE A 246 2.78 14.14 18.38
N GLY A 247 3.46 13.38 19.27
CA GLY A 247 4.90 13.47 19.44
C GLY A 247 5.67 13.24 18.14
N GLY A 248 5.26 12.23 17.36
CA GLY A 248 5.83 11.96 16.03
C GLY A 248 5.61 13.10 15.04
N VAL A 249 4.38 13.64 14.96
CA VAL A 249 4.06 14.82 14.12
C VAL A 249 4.91 16.03 14.50
N LEU A 250 5.04 16.30 15.80
CA LEU A 250 5.84 17.43 16.29
C LEU A 250 7.32 17.24 15.96
N LEU A 251 7.85 16.02 16.11
CA LEU A 251 9.24 15.75 15.75
C LEU A 251 9.50 16.04 14.27
N MET A 252 8.62 15.60 13.37
CA MET A 252 8.80 15.88 11.93
C MET A 252 8.76 17.37 11.61
N LYS A 253 7.89 18.12 12.27
CA LYS A 253 7.87 19.58 12.14
C LYS A 253 9.16 20.25 12.65
N LEU A 254 9.74 19.73 13.72
CA LEU A 254 11.01 20.23 14.26
C LEU A 254 12.21 19.90 13.37
N LEU A 255 12.19 18.73 12.75
CA LEU A 255 13.25 18.29 11.82
C LEU A 255 13.21 19.07 10.50
N GLY A 256 12.08 19.67 10.14
CA GLY A 256 11.93 20.42 8.89
C GLY A 256 12.21 19.60 7.64
N VAL A 257 11.93 18.27 7.68
CA VAL A 257 12.19 17.39 6.54
C VAL A 257 11.32 17.78 5.36
N PRO A 258 11.90 17.94 4.18
CA PRO A 258 11.19 18.35 2.99
C PRO A 258 10.16 17.32 2.50
N ASN A 259 8.93 17.78 2.26
CA ASN A 259 7.93 16.98 1.56
C ASN A 259 7.07 17.83 0.63
N GLN A 260 6.60 17.22 -0.44
CA GLN A 260 5.59 17.85 -1.28
C GLN A 260 4.25 17.80 -0.52
N SER A 261 3.66 18.98 -0.30
CA SER A 261 2.32 19.01 0.28
C SER A 261 1.31 18.45 -0.72
N ILE A 262 0.58 17.41 -0.37
CA ILE A 262 -0.53 16.85 -1.17
C ILE A 262 -1.52 17.94 -1.60
N TYR A 263 -1.64 18.98 -0.79
CA TYR A 263 -2.62 20.06 -0.98
C TYR A 263 -2.20 21.10 -2.02
N SER A 264 -0.95 21.09 -2.47
CA SER A 264 -0.45 21.96 -3.55
C SER A 264 -0.62 21.32 -4.93
N ASP A 265 -0.82 20.01 -5.03
CA ASP A 265 -1.02 19.33 -6.30
C ASP A 265 -2.51 19.35 -6.70
N ALA A 266 -2.85 20.17 -7.68
CA ALA A 266 -4.21 20.28 -8.23
C ALA A 266 -4.74 18.94 -8.80
N SER A 267 -3.85 18.01 -9.19
CA SER A 267 -4.23 16.68 -9.67
C SER A 267 -4.80 15.80 -8.57
N VAL A 268 -4.40 16.03 -7.33
CA VAL A 268 -4.84 15.27 -6.15
C VAL A 268 -6.08 15.91 -5.51
N LEU A 269 -6.27 17.22 -5.68
CA LEU A 269 -7.40 17.93 -5.11
C LEU A 269 -8.70 17.64 -5.86
N ASP A 270 -9.75 17.40 -5.10
CA ASP A 270 -11.09 17.22 -5.64
C ASP A 270 -11.83 18.54 -5.72
N GLY A 271 -11.66 19.28 -6.82
CA GLY A 271 -12.43 20.48 -7.14
C GLY A 271 -13.88 20.21 -7.51
N THR A 272 -14.32 18.94 -7.54
CA THR A 272 -15.71 18.59 -7.89
C THR A 272 -16.66 18.82 -6.71
N GLY A 273 -17.90 19.24 -7.03
CA GLY A 273 -18.95 19.35 -6.02
C GLY A 273 -19.35 17.98 -5.44
N LEU A 274 -20.30 18.00 -4.50
CA LEU A 274 -20.76 16.81 -3.77
C LEU A 274 -21.12 15.62 -4.70
N ASN A 275 -21.73 15.88 -5.85
CA ASN A 275 -22.07 14.84 -6.83
C ASN A 275 -20.83 14.16 -7.39
N GLY A 276 -19.77 14.90 -7.73
CA GLY A 276 -18.52 14.33 -8.21
C GLY A 276 -17.86 13.44 -7.14
N LYS A 277 -17.81 13.91 -5.89
CA LYS A 277 -17.30 13.14 -4.75
C LYS A 277 -18.09 11.84 -4.53
N LEU A 278 -19.43 11.91 -4.64
CA LEU A 278 -20.30 10.73 -4.52
C LEU A 278 -20.04 9.73 -5.65
N TRP A 279 -19.89 10.19 -6.88
CA TRP A 279 -19.55 9.32 -8.02
C TRP A 279 -18.19 8.65 -7.85
N ARG A 280 -17.18 9.36 -7.35
CA ARG A 280 -15.88 8.77 -7.02
C ARG A 280 -15.96 7.74 -5.90
N PHE A 281 -16.76 8.01 -4.88
CA PHE A 281 -17.00 7.03 -3.82
C PHE A 281 -17.66 5.76 -4.37
N ILE A 282 -18.65 5.89 -5.25
CA ILE A 282 -19.29 4.74 -5.90
C ILE A 282 -18.26 3.99 -6.76
N ALA A 283 -17.47 4.68 -7.57
CA ALA A 283 -16.44 4.07 -8.40
C ALA A 283 -15.40 3.33 -7.54
N ALA A 284 -14.81 3.99 -6.54
CA ALA A 284 -13.85 3.37 -5.64
C ALA A 284 -14.41 2.15 -4.90
N SER A 285 -15.68 2.23 -4.47
CA SER A 285 -16.37 1.10 -3.80
C SER A 285 -16.58 -0.08 -4.74
N ARG A 286 -16.91 0.17 -6.01
CA ARG A 286 -17.06 -0.88 -7.03
C ARG A 286 -15.74 -1.57 -7.31
N THR A 287 -14.65 -0.83 -7.40
CA THR A 287 -13.31 -1.37 -7.63
C THR A 287 -12.87 -2.22 -6.44
N VAL A 288 -12.84 -1.67 -5.21
CA VAL A 288 -12.34 -2.39 -4.03
C VAL A 288 -13.18 -3.61 -3.67
N SER A 289 -14.50 -3.61 -3.99
CA SER A 289 -15.34 -4.77 -3.76
C SER A 289 -15.21 -5.87 -4.82
N GLY A 290 -14.46 -5.64 -5.90
CA GLY A 290 -14.36 -6.55 -7.03
C GLY A 290 -15.56 -6.53 -7.99
N PHE A 291 -16.53 -5.59 -7.81
CA PHE A 291 -17.71 -5.51 -8.67
C PHE A 291 -17.37 -5.17 -10.12
N GLU A 292 -16.32 -4.39 -10.36
CA GLU A 292 -15.85 -4.10 -11.72
C GLU A 292 -15.41 -5.37 -12.47
N CYS A 293 -14.78 -6.31 -11.76
CA CYS A 293 -14.37 -7.60 -12.35
C CYS A 293 -15.56 -8.44 -12.78
N VAL A 294 -16.66 -8.41 -12.01
CA VAL A 294 -17.91 -9.11 -12.33
C VAL A 294 -18.47 -8.63 -13.66
N LYS A 295 -18.46 -7.32 -13.88
CA LYS A 295 -19.00 -6.70 -15.09
C LYS A 295 -18.23 -7.13 -16.35
N ASN A 296 -16.91 -7.24 -16.25
CA ASN A 296 -16.05 -7.36 -17.43
C ASN A 296 -15.60 -8.81 -17.71
N ASN A 297 -15.50 -9.69 -16.69
CA ASN A 297 -14.81 -10.98 -16.79
C ASN A 297 -15.64 -12.22 -16.35
N GLY A 298 -16.91 -12.05 -15.97
CA GLY A 298 -17.88 -13.15 -15.76
C GLY A 298 -17.51 -14.23 -14.74
N GLY A 299 -18.25 -15.31 -14.78
CA GLY A 299 -18.07 -16.63 -14.15
C GLY A 299 -17.39 -16.68 -12.77
N PHE A 300 -16.10 -16.87 -12.73
CA PHE A 300 -15.33 -17.07 -11.49
C PHE A 300 -15.39 -15.83 -10.56
N PHE A 301 -15.22 -14.64 -11.10
CA PHE A 301 -15.25 -13.41 -10.33
C PHE A 301 -16.62 -13.08 -9.75
N VAL A 302 -17.72 -13.51 -10.42
CA VAL A 302 -19.08 -13.47 -9.85
C VAL A 302 -19.15 -14.31 -8.58
N LEU A 303 -18.61 -15.54 -8.61
CA LEU A 303 -18.61 -16.43 -7.43
C LEU A 303 -17.82 -15.83 -6.27
N MET A 304 -16.65 -15.24 -6.54
CA MET A 304 -15.84 -14.55 -5.53
C MET A 304 -16.59 -13.38 -4.91
N PHE A 305 -17.18 -12.52 -5.75
CA PHE A 305 -17.96 -11.36 -5.30
C PHE A 305 -19.17 -11.78 -4.44
N VAL A 306 -19.94 -12.75 -4.90
CA VAL A 306 -21.11 -13.26 -4.16
C VAL A 306 -20.68 -13.88 -2.82
N PHE A 307 -19.60 -14.68 -2.83
CA PHE A 307 -19.09 -15.33 -1.62
C PHE A 307 -18.66 -14.31 -0.56
N PHE A 308 -17.81 -13.34 -0.92
CA PHE A 308 -17.31 -12.34 0.04
C PHE A 308 -18.41 -11.37 0.48
N THR A 309 -19.30 -10.97 -0.43
CA THR A 309 -20.44 -10.12 -0.09
C THR A 309 -21.40 -10.85 0.87
N ALA A 310 -21.67 -12.13 0.65
CA ALA A 310 -22.50 -12.94 1.55
C ALA A 310 -21.86 -13.06 2.95
N LEU A 311 -20.55 -13.26 3.05
CA LEU A 311 -19.83 -13.26 4.33
C LEU A 311 -19.95 -11.91 5.05
N LEU A 312 -19.79 -10.81 4.34
CA LEU A 312 -19.90 -9.46 4.89
C LEU A 312 -21.30 -9.18 5.43
N ILE A 313 -22.34 -9.46 4.62
CA ILE A 313 -23.75 -9.28 5.01
C ILE A 313 -24.08 -10.16 6.21
N ALA A 314 -23.69 -11.44 6.18
CA ALA A 314 -23.96 -12.37 7.28
C ALA A 314 -23.30 -11.89 8.59
N ALA A 315 -22.05 -11.45 8.54
CA ALA A 315 -21.36 -10.90 9.70
C ALA A 315 -22.05 -9.63 10.23
N ALA A 316 -22.43 -8.70 9.35
CA ALA A 316 -23.16 -7.49 9.71
C ALA A 316 -24.49 -7.82 10.42
N VAL A 317 -25.31 -8.72 9.84
CA VAL A 317 -26.58 -9.16 10.45
C VAL A 317 -26.36 -9.80 11.81
N ILE A 318 -25.33 -10.65 11.95
CA ILE A 318 -24.98 -11.29 13.22
C ILE A 318 -24.62 -10.24 14.28
N LEU A 319 -23.83 -9.24 13.93
CA LEU A 319 -23.38 -8.20 14.87
C LEU A 319 -24.48 -7.21 15.22
N ILE A 320 -25.31 -6.81 14.25
CA ILE A 320 -26.42 -5.90 14.48
C ILE A 320 -27.47 -6.54 15.43
N ARG A 321 -27.79 -7.82 15.24
CA ARG A 321 -28.69 -8.55 16.16
C ARG A 321 -28.17 -8.61 17.60
N LYS A 322 -26.86 -8.54 17.81
CA LYS A 322 -26.20 -8.51 19.12
C LYS A 322 -25.85 -7.11 19.61
N ALA A 323 -26.22 -6.05 18.90
CA ALA A 323 -25.83 -4.66 19.21
C ALA A 323 -26.30 -4.13 20.57
N LYS A 324 -27.17 -4.87 21.29
CA LYS A 324 -27.57 -4.54 22.69
C LYS A 324 -26.40 -4.70 23.68
N THR A 325 -25.40 -5.52 23.37
CA THR A 325 -24.19 -5.69 24.17
C THR A 325 -23.01 -4.99 23.49
N ALA A 326 -22.08 -4.44 24.27
CA ALA A 326 -20.86 -3.87 23.70
C ALA A 326 -20.12 -4.93 22.88
N PRO A 327 -19.64 -4.60 21.65
CA PRO A 327 -18.93 -5.55 20.84
C PRO A 327 -17.60 -5.93 21.50
N GLU A 328 -17.35 -7.24 21.62
CA GLU A 328 -16.15 -7.81 22.21
C GLU A 328 -15.40 -8.69 21.19
N GLY A 329 -14.12 -8.91 21.42
CA GLY A 329 -13.29 -9.80 20.62
C GLY A 329 -13.30 -9.44 19.11
N ILE A 330 -13.60 -10.42 18.26
CA ILE A 330 -13.63 -10.24 16.79
C ILE A 330 -14.65 -9.19 16.36
N GLY A 331 -15.79 -9.10 17.05
CA GLY A 331 -16.80 -8.08 16.76
C GLY A 331 -16.28 -6.65 16.99
N ALA A 332 -15.45 -6.43 18.01
CA ALA A 332 -14.82 -5.14 18.24
C ALA A 332 -13.84 -4.76 17.13
N TYR A 333 -13.03 -5.71 16.63
CA TYR A 333 -12.15 -5.48 15.48
C TYR A 333 -12.93 -5.16 14.20
N TRP A 334 -14.02 -5.87 13.96
CA TRP A 334 -14.89 -5.62 12.81
C TRP A 334 -15.44 -4.18 12.84
N TRP A 335 -15.94 -3.73 14.00
CA TRP A 335 -16.42 -2.36 14.16
C TRP A 335 -15.31 -1.31 14.04
N LEU A 336 -14.10 -1.59 14.56
CA LEU A 336 -12.96 -0.71 14.36
C LEU A 336 -12.61 -0.58 12.87
N SER A 337 -12.67 -1.67 12.11
CA SER A 337 -12.47 -1.64 10.64
C SER A 337 -13.55 -0.82 9.93
N VAL A 338 -14.81 -0.95 10.33
CA VAL A 338 -15.91 -0.13 9.78
C VAL A 338 -15.68 1.35 10.09
N VAL A 339 -15.35 1.69 11.33
CA VAL A 339 -15.08 3.09 11.73
C VAL A 339 -13.87 3.64 11.00
N SER A 340 -12.81 2.83 10.79
CA SER A 340 -11.64 3.21 10.01
C SER A 340 -12.02 3.53 8.56
N LEU A 341 -12.83 2.67 7.92
CA LEU A 341 -13.32 2.89 6.57
C LEU A 341 -14.14 4.17 6.45
N LEU A 342 -15.06 4.38 7.41
CA LEU A 342 -15.87 5.60 7.48
C LEU A 342 -15.02 6.85 7.71
N ALA A 343 -13.96 6.76 8.52
CA ALA A 343 -13.04 7.86 8.75
C ALA A 343 -12.29 8.26 7.47
N VAL A 344 -11.81 7.30 6.69
CA VAL A 344 -11.16 7.55 5.39
C VAL A 344 -12.13 8.18 4.40
N ILE A 345 -13.36 7.67 4.31
CA ILE A 345 -14.41 8.23 3.44
C ILE A 345 -14.71 9.68 3.87
N ALA A 346 -14.96 9.91 5.17
CA ALA A 346 -15.23 11.24 5.70
C ALA A 346 -14.06 12.21 5.42
N ALA A 347 -12.82 11.78 5.65
CA ALA A 347 -11.64 12.59 5.35
C ALA A 347 -11.61 13.00 3.87
N SER A 348 -11.89 12.08 2.95
CA SER A 348 -11.93 12.38 1.51
C SER A 348 -13.03 13.37 1.13
N PHE A 349 -14.18 13.32 1.78
CA PHE A 349 -15.27 14.28 1.55
C PHE A 349 -14.97 15.68 2.11
N PHE A 350 -14.34 15.77 3.29
CA PHE A 350 -14.12 17.04 3.99
C PHE A 350 -12.77 17.70 3.63
N ILE A 351 -11.75 16.91 3.30
CA ILE A 351 -10.37 17.42 3.05
C ILE A 351 -10.13 17.65 1.55
N THR A 352 -11.10 17.46 0.68
CA THR A 352 -11.01 17.68 -0.77
C THR A 352 -9.97 16.84 -1.52
N VAL A 353 -9.49 15.74 -0.95
CA VAL A 353 -8.61 14.78 -1.65
C VAL A 353 -9.43 13.81 -2.49
N LYS A 354 -9.02 13.59 -3.73
CA LYS A 354 -9.67 12.59 -4.62
C LYS A 354 -9.66 11.20 -3.96
N LEU A 355 -10.84 10.60 -3.78
CA LEU A 355 -10.94 9.25 -3.26
C LEU A 355 -10.55 8.24 -4.36
N ARG A 356 -9.50 7.47 -4.10
CA ARG A 356 -9.08 6.32 -4.92
C ARG A 356 -9.50 5.02 -4.25
N ALA A 357 -9.71 3.96 -5.03
CA ALA A 357 -10.07 2.62 -4.52
C ALA A 357 -9.05 2.12 -3.49
N ILE A 358 -7.77 2.36 -3.75
CA ILE A 358 -6.67 1.97 -2.87
C ILE A 358 -6.81 2.54 -1.44
N TYR A 359 -7.45 3.70 -1.24
CA TYR A 359 -7.63 4.27 0.11
C TYR A 359 -8.66 3.50 0.96
N LEU A 360 -9.48 2.66 0.33
CA LEU A 360 -10.47 1.82 0.99
C LEU A 360 -9.92 0.43 1.40
N PHE A 361 -8.62 0.26 1.43
CA PHE A 361 -7.93 -1.03 1.69
C PHE A 361 -8.33 -1.73 2.99
N ILE A 362 -8.83 -1.01 4.00
CA ILE A 362 -9.38 -1.61 5.23
C ILE A 362 -10.60 -2.50 4.94
N TYR A 363 -11.18 -2.42 3.76
CA TYR A 363 -12.20 -3.35 3.30
C TYR A 363 -11.72 -4.82 3.31
N TYR A 364 -10.45 -5.08 2.98
CA TYR A 364 -9.92 -6.45 2.94
C TYR A 364 -9.81 -7.10 4.33
N PRO A 365 -9.24 -6.45 5.36
CA PRO A 365 -9.37 -6.94 6.73
C PRO A 365 -10.82 -7.09 7.21
N LEU A 366 -11.71 -6.20 6.80
CA LEU A 366 -13.13 -6.29 7.14
C LEU A 366 -13.76 -7.59 6.61
N LEU A 367 -13.42 -8.00 5.37
CA LEU A 367 -13.83 -9.30 4.81
C LEU A 367 -13.27 -10.47 5.61
N ALA A 368 -11.97 -10.42 5.94
CA ALA A 368 -11.31 -11.47 6.73
C ALA A 368 -11.96 -11.63 8.12
N LEU A 369 -12.27 -10.53 8.80
CA LEU A 369 -12.98 -10.55 10.08
C LEU A 369 -14.44 -11.00 9.93
N SER A 370 -15.08 -10.71 8.80
CA SER A 370 -16.42 -11.23 8.49
C SER A 370 -16.43 -12.75 8.37
N ALA A 371 -15.44 -13.31 7.68
CA ALA A 371 -15.25 -14.76 7.63
C ALA A 371 -15.08 -15.36 9.04
N ALA A 372 -14.28 -14.73 9.91
CA ALA A 372 -14.12 -15.15 11.30
C ALA A 372 -15.46 -15.23 12.04
N ILE A 373 -16.27 -14.16 11.97
CA ILE A 373 -17.55 -14.06 12.67
C ILE A 373 -18.53 -15.13 12.19
N VAL A 374 -18.57 -15.39 10.88
CA VAL A 374 -19.46 -16.37 10.28
C VAL A 374 -18.99 -17.80 10.63
N LEU A 375 -17.71 -18.11 10.47
CA LEU A 375 -17.15 -19.45 10.73
C LEU A 375 -17.28 -19.86 12.19
N GLU A 376 -17.13 -18.93 13.15
CA GLU A 376 -17.27 -19.25 14.58
C GLU A 376 -18.71 -19.62 14.96
N ARG A 377 -19.69 -19.16 14.18
CA ARG A 377 -21.13 -19.36 14.49
C ARG A 377 -21.82 -20.34 13.59
N ALA A 378 -21.20 -20.71 12.49
CA ALA A 378 -21.73 -21.70 11.57
C ALA A 378 -21.83 -23.07 12.23
N ALA A 379 -22.97 -23.77 12.00
CA ALA A 379 -23.09 -25.18 12.33
C ALA A 379 -21.97 -26.00 11.66
N PRO A 380 -21.52 -27.13 12.21
CA PRO A 380 -20.37 -27.88 11.72
C PRO A 380 -20.41 -28.18 10.22
N LYS A 381 -21.59 -28.61 9.69
CA LYS A 381 -21.76 -28.87 8.25
C LYS A 381 -21.57 -27.61 7.40
N LEU A 382 -22.17 -26.49 7.81
CA LEU A 382 -22.03 -25.21 7.11
C LEU A 382 -20.59 -24.70 7.19
N ARG A 383 -19.93 -24.84 8.35
CA ARG A 383 -18.52 -24.48 8.52
C ARG A 383 -17.62 -25.28 7.55
N CYS A 384 -17.84 -26.58 7.43
CA CYS A 384 -17.10 -27.40 6.44
C CYS A 384 -17.34 -26.91 5.02
N ALA A 385 -18.59 -26.64 4.63
CA ALA A 385 -18.92 -26.14 3.30
C ALA A 385 -18.25 -24.79 3.01
N LEU A 386 -18.27 -23.86 3.97
CA LEU A 386 -17.61 -22.56 3.84
C LEU A 386 -16.08 -22.67 3.72
N LEU A 387 -15.45 -23.57 4.49
CA LEU A 387 -14.00 -23.83 4.40
C LEU A 387 -13.62 -24.42 3.04
N ILE A 388 -14.42 -25.38 2.54
CA ILE A 388 -14.20 -25.96 1.20
C ILE A 388 -14.36 -24.86 0.13
N ALA A 389 -15.46 -24.10 0.18
CA ALA A 389 -15.69 -23.01 -0.77
C ALA A 389 -14.54 -22.00 -0.75
N LEU A 390 -14.09 -21.59 0.43
CA LEU A 390 -12.95 -20.67 0.58
C LEU A 390 -11.68 -21.24 -0.06
N CYS A 391 -11.34 -22.51 0.22
CA CYS A 391 -10.14 -23.13 -0.36
C CYS A 391 -10.22 -23.22 -1.89
N VAL A 392 -11.37 -23.65 -2.42
CA VAL A 392 -11.58 -23.78 -3.87
C VAL A 392 -11.51 -22.41 -4.56
N LEU A 393 -12.21 -21.42 -4.01
CA LEU A 393 -12.20 -20.06 -4.55
C LEU A 393 -10.81 -19.43 -4.42
N SER A 394 -10.09 -19.65 -3.33
CA SER A 394 -8.72 -19.15 -3.15
C SER A 394 -7.74 -19.79 -4.14
N ALA A 395 -7.83 -21.09 -4.38
CA ALA A 395 -7.02 -21.76 -5.39
C ALA A 395 -7.36 -21.26 -6.81
N GLY A 396 -8.66 -21.08 -7.11
CA GLY A 396 -9.10 -20.46 -8.35
C GLY A 396 -8.59 -19.03 -8.51
N ASN A 397 -8.58 -18.24 -7.42
CA ASN A 397 -8.04 -16.89 -7.44
C ASN A 397 -6.56 -16.85 -7.85
N ILE A 398 -5.74 -17.78 -7.34
CA ILE A 398 -4.34 -17.88 -7.77
C ILE A 398 -4.26 -18.07 -9.29
N TYR A 399 -5.08 -18.94 -9.85
CA TYR A 399 -5.07 -19.23 -11.28
C TYR A 399 -5.60 -18.06 -12.13
N PHE A 400 -6.79 -17.53 -11.79
CA PHE A 400 -7.48 -16.54 -12.62
C PHE A 400 -6.98 -15.11 -12.42
N SER A 401 -6.40 -14.78 -11.28
CA SER A 401 -5.91 -13.43 -10.99
C SER A 401 -4.40 -13.28 -11.20
N TYR A 402 -3.62 -14.35 -11.01
CA TYR A 402 -2.15 -14.28 -11.10
C TYR A 402 -1.57 -15.10 -12.27
N GLY A 403 -2.36 -16.00 -12.89
CA GLY A 403 -1.82 -16.97 -13.87
C GLY A 403 -1.21 -16.32 -15.10
N ASP A 404 -1.83 -15.27 -15.63
CA ASP A 404 -1.32 -14.54 -16.80
C ASP A 404 -0.10 -13.69 -16.42
N ASP A 405 -0.16 -13.01 -15.29
CA ASP A 405 0.94 -12.21 -14.76
C ASP A 405 2.19 -13.08 -14.54
N LEU A 406 2.03 -14.27 -13.93
CA LEU A 406 3.12 -15.22 -13.74
C LEU A 406 3.70 -15.71 -15.07
N ARG A 407 2.86 -15.94 -16.08
CA ARG A 407 3.34 -16.33 -17.42
C ARG A 407 4.15 -15.20 -18.07
N GLY A 408 3.72 -13.95 -17.93
CA GLY A 408 4.45 -12.78 -18.40
C GLY A 408 5.83 -12.66 -17.76
N VAL A 409 5.88 -12.74 -16.42
CA VAL A 409 7.12 -12.65 -15.63
C VAL A 409 8.10 -13.78 -15.94
N LEU A 410 7.60 -15.00 -16.17
CA LEU A 410 8.42 -16.18 -16.44
C LEU A 410 8.68 -16.41 -17.93
N SER A 411 8.24 -15.49 -18.79
CA SER A 411 8.51 -15.56 -20.24
C SER A 411 9.99 -15.34 -20.54
N GLU A 412 10.52 -16.08 -21.49
CA GLU A 412 11.90 -15.88 -21.98
C GLU A 412 12.04 -14.68 -22.91
N SER A 413 10.93 -14.11 -23.39
CA SER A 413 10.95 -12.94 -24.28
C SER A 413 11.22 -11.68 -23.48
N LYS A 414 12.23 -10.90 -23.89
CA LYS A 414 12.53 -9.61 -23.31
C LYS A 414 11.36 -8.64 -23.49
N THR A 415 11.07 -7.86 -22.47
CA THR A 415 10.13 -6.74 -22.59
C THR A 415 10.81 -5.55 -23.25
N THR A 416 10.02 -4.65 -23.83
CA THR A 416 10.54 -3.39 -24.39
C THR A 416 11.34 -2.58 -23.35
N ALA A 417 10.90 -2.56 -22.09
CA ALA A 417 11.63 -1.91 -21.00
C ALA A 417 13.00 -2.56 -20.73
N GLU A 418 13.09 -3.88 -20.80
CA GLU A 418 14.35 -4.62 -20.64
C GLU A 418 15.30 -4.38 -21.83
N GLU A 419 14.77 -4.29 -23.05
CA GLU A 419 15.56 -3.94 -24.24
C GLU A 419 16.12 -2.52 -24.13
N ILE A 420 15.31 -1.53 -23.73
CA ILE A 420 15.74 -0.15 -23.47
C ILE A 420 16.83 -0.13 -22.40
N SER A 421 16.63 -0.86 -21.30
CA SER A 421 17.61 -0.94 -20.21
C SER A 421 18.93 -1.52 -20.68
N SER A 422 18.90 -2.67 -21.39
CA SER A 422 20.08 -3.35 -21.92
C SER A 422 20.85 -2.43 -22.88
N TYR A 423 20.16 -1.84 -23.85
CA TYR A 423 20.76 -0.90 -24.80
C TYR A 423 21.43 0.28 -24.08
N SER A 424 20.75 0.87 -23.09
CA SER A 424 21.26 2.03 -22.37
C SER A 424 22.53 1.71 -21.58
N VAL A 425 22.54 0.58 -20.87
CA VAL A 425 23.71 0.13 -20.09
C VAL A 425 24.88 -0.23 -21.00
N GLU A 426 24.63 -0.97 -22.10
CA GLU A 426 25.66 -1.39 -23.05
C GLU A 426 26.33 -0.22 -23.77
N ASN A 427 25.59 0.88 -24.00
CA ASN A 427 26.13 2.09 -24.61
C ASN A 427 26.65 3.13 -23.60
N GLY A 428 26.75 2.78 -22.32
CA GLY A 428 27.38 3.61 -21.29
C GLY A 428 26.54 4.79 -20.81
N TYR A 429 25.22 4.77 -21.03
CA TYR A 429 24.31 5.73 -20.43
C TYR A 429 24.14 5.47 -18.94
N GLU A 430 23.90 6.50 -18.15
CA GLU A 430 23.68 6.44 -16.70
C GLU A 430 22.32 7.01 -16.30
N LEU A 431 21.71 7.84 -17.16
CA LEU A 431 20.44 8.51 -16.94
C LEU A 431 19.46 8.15 -18.04
N LEU A 432 18.23 7.87 -17.62
CA LEU A 432 17.07 7.76 -18.50
C LEU A 432 16.08 8.89 -18.13
N TYR A 433 15.84 9.79 -19.07
CA TYR A 433 14.81 10.81 -18.93
C TYR A 433 13.57 10.41 -19.72
N GLY A 434 12.39 10.53 -19.13
CA GLY A 434 11.16 10.18 -19.82
C GLY A 434 9.90 10.46 -19.02
N ASN A 435 8.76 10.19 -19.62
CA ASN A 435 7.47 10.38 -18.99
C ASN A 435 7.23 9.31 -17.92
N ILE A 436 6.73 9.75 -16.76
CA ILE A 436 6.38 8.89 -15.62
C ILE A 436 5.32 7.81 -15.94
N ALA A 437 4.42 8.10 -16.89
CA ALA A 437 3.34 7.21 -17.28
C ALA A 437 3.80 6.05 -18.19
N TYR A 438 5.05 6.10 -18.70
CA TYR A 438 5.59 5.12 -19.64
C TYR A 438 6.68 4.25 -19.04
N LEU A 439 7.53 3.66 -19.89
CA LEU A 439 8.49 2.62 -19.51
C LEU A 439 9.77 3.11 -18.82
N THR A 440 9.95 4.41 -18.60
CA THR A 440 11.20 4.96 -18.03
C THR A 440 11.51 4.40 -16.64
N PRO A 441 10.56 4.38 -15.67
CA PRO A 441 10.81 3.75 -14.37
C PRO A 441 11.11 2.24 -14.47
N ASN A 442 10.38 1.52 -15.33
CA ASN A 442 10.61 0.08 -15.56
C ASN A 442 12.01 -0.20 -16.11
N ALA A 443 12.42 0.56 -17.16
CA ALA A 443 13.73 0.39 -17.78
C ALA A 443 14.86 0.68 -16.79
N ALA A 444 14.70 1.70 -15.93
CA ALA A 444 15.65 1.95 -14.87
C ALA A 444 15.69 0.81 -13.84
N ALA A 445 14.54 0.25 -13.46
CA ALA A 445 14.46 -0.90 -12.55
C ALA A 445 15.16 -2.15 -13.12
N TYR A 446 15.02 -2.44 -14.42
CA TYR A 446 15.73 -3.55 -15.07
C TYR A 446 17.26 -3.43 -15.01
N SER A 447 17.78 -2.22 -14.91
CA SER A 447 19.21 -1.98 -14.78
C SER A 447 19.80 -2.35 -13.41
N ASP A 448 18.97 -2.63 -12.43
CA ASP A 448 19.34 -2.86 -11.02
C ASP A 448 20.24 -1.74 -10.45
N GLY A 449 19.88 -0.50 -10.74
CA GLY A 449 20.53 0.70 -10.20
C GLY A 449 21.72 1.22 -11.01
N LYS A 450 22.03 0.65 -12.18
CA LYS A 450 23.03 1.22 -13.11
C LYS A 450 22.49 2.45 -13.83
N LEU A 451 21.18 2.50 -14.08
CA LEU A 451 20.47 3.63 -14.64
C LEU A 451 19.65 4.32 -13.55
N ILE A 452 19.61 5.64 -13.59
CA ILE A 452 18.74 6.46 -12.76
C ILE A 452 17.70 7.08 -13.68
N ALA A 453 16.40 6.92 -13.36
CA ALA A 453 15.34 7.60 -14.08
C ALA A 453 15.20 9.05 -13.61
N GLY A 454 14.99 9.95 -14.57
CA GLY A 454 14.50 11.29 -14.35
C GLY A 454 13.16 11.45 -15.07
N CYS A 455 12.10 11.82 -14.34
CA CYS A 455 10.76 11.74 -14.89
C CYS A 455 10.05 13.08 -14.94
N TRP A 456 9.28 13.31 -16.01
CA TRP A 456 8.24 14.33 -16.11
C TRP A 456 6.85 13.70 -16.16
N ASN A 457 5.79 14.49 -16.05
CA ASN A 457 4.42 14.04 -16.22
C ASN A 457 3.85 14.46 -17.60
N ASP A 458 2.63 14.02 -17.91
CA ASP A 458 1.99 14.26 -19.22
C ASP A 458 1.74 15.74 -19.55
N GLU A 459 1.80 16.64 -18.56
CA GLU A 459 1.37 18.03 -18.77
C GLU A 459 2.45 18.88 -19.46
N ILE A 460 3.74 18.68 -19.08
CA ILE A 460 4.84 19.49 -19.60
C ILE A 460 6.09 18.63 -19.77
N ILE A 461 6.46 18.38 -21.01
CA ILE A 461 7.68 17.64 -21.35
C ILE A 461 8.91 18.36 -20.80
N PHE A 462 9.90 17.62 -20.35
CA PHE A 462 11.15 18.07 -19.72
C PHE A 462 11.02 18.75 -18.35
N HIS A 463 9.83 18.95 -17.82
CA HIS A 463 9.64 19.50 -16.48
C HIS A 463 9.51 18.38 -15.45
N ALA A 464 10.53 18.23 -14.65
CA ALA A 464 10.64 17.12 -13.71
C ALA A 464 9.60 17.16 -12.59
N VAL A 465 9.06 16.00 -12.25
CA VAL A 465 8.20 15.86 -11.06
C VAL A 465 9.06 15.85 -9.80
N PRO A 466 8.64 16.52 -8.71
CA PRO A 466 9.47 16.69 -7.52
C PRO A 466 9.89 15.39 -6.84
N TYR A 467 8.95 14.45 -6.66
CA TYR A 467 9.08 13.28 -5.80
C TYR A 467 9.74 12.05 -6.45
N LEU A 468 9.99 12.08 -7.77
CA LEU A 468 10.64 10.97 -8.51
C LEU A 468 12.06 11.28 -8.91
N ASN A 469 12.55 12.45 -8.55
CA ASN A 469 13.82 12.92 -9.02
C ASN A 469 14.70 13.34 -7.84
N THR A 470 15.96 12.95 -7.89
CA THR A 470 16.97 13.52 -6.99
C THR A 470 17.43 14.87 -7.51
N ARG A 471 17.90 15.72 -6.61
CA ARG A 471 18.50 17.01 -6.95
C ARG A 471 19.63 16.89 -7.99
N ASP A 472 20.38 15.79 -7.95
CA ASP A 472 21.51 15.54 -8.84
C ASP A 472 21.10 15.29 -10.29
N VAL A 473 19.85 14.85 -10.54
CA VAL A 473 19.30 14.66 -11.88
C VAL A 473 19.24 15.98 -12.64
N TYR A 474 18.96 17.12 -11.96
CA TYR A 474 18.86 18.44 -12.58
C TYR A 474 20.20 19.15 -12.69
N ARG A 475 21.18 18.80 -11.85
CA ARG A 475 22.47 19.48 -11.75
C ARG A 475 23.54 18.97 -12.69
N ARG A 476 23.31 17.85 -13.38
CA ARG A 476 24.32 17.29 -14.26
C ARG A 476 24.55 18.20 -15.46
N THR A 477 25.81 18.54 -15.68
CA THR A 477 26.28 19.29 -16.85
C THR A 477 26.75 18.38 -17.98
N ASP A 478 26.98 17.11 -17.70
CA ASP A 478 27.38 16.11 -18.70
C ASP A 478 26.17 15.31 -19.17
N TYR A 479 25.59 15.72 -20.29
CA TYR A 479 24.44 15.06 -20.94
C TYR A 479 24.85 13.99 -21.93
N SER A 480 26.14 13.79 -22.16
CA SER A 480 26.63 12.74 -23.06
C SER A 480 26.22 11.34 -22.61
N ARG A 481 25.97 11.17 -21.29
CA ARG A 481 25.54 9.92 -20.65
C ARG A 481 24.05 9.88 -20.30
N ALA A 482 23.26 10.81 -20.84
CA ALA A 482 21.81 10.87 -20.65
C ALA A 482 21.09 10.45 -21.93
N LEU A 483 20.03 9.66 -21.78
CA LEU A 483 19.18 9.20 -22.86
C LEU A 483 17.73 9.59 -22.55
N PHE A 484 17.05 10.20 -23.51
CA PHE A 484 15.64 10.56 -23.43
C PHE A 484 14.81 9.43 -24.08
N VAL A 485 13.79 8.96 -23.38
CA VAL A 485 12.86 7.92 -23.80
C VAL A 485 11.51 8.55 -24.06
N PHE A 486 11.10 8.62 -25.31
CA PHE A 486 9.82 9.17 -25.73
C PHE A 486 8.91 8.07 -26.28
N HIS A 487 7.65 8.11 -25.91
CA HIS A 487 6.63 7.40 -26.68
C HIS A 487 6.36 8.15 -27.98
N GLU A 488 6.05 7.47 -29.09
CA GLU A 488 5.79 8.10 -30.40
C GLU A 488 4.77 9.24 -30.33
N ARG A 489 3.79 9.14 -29.44
CA ARG A 489 2.74 10.18 -29.25
C ARG A 489 3.27 11.52 -28.74
N GLU A 490 4.40 11.52 -28.02
CA GLU A 490 5.02 12.71 -27.45
C GLU A 490 6.12 13.30 -28.37
N LEU A 491 6.58 12.52 -29.35
CA LEU A 491 7.82 12.81 -30.06
C LEU A 491 7.80 14.17 -30.77
N ASP A 492 6.72 14.51 -31.48
CA ASP A 492 6.59 15.79 -32.17
C ASP A 492 6.61 16.97 -31.21
N ALA A 493 5.94 16.83 -30.06
CA ALA A 493 5.95 17.84 -29.01
C ALA A 493 7.36 17.98 -28.40
N ALA A 494 8.05 16.86 -28.18
CA ALA A 494 9.41 16.84 -27.64
C ALA A 494 10.40 17.54 -28.58
N TYR A 495 10.33 17.27 -29.89
CA TYR A 495 11.16 17.98 -30.88
C TYR A 495 10.87 19.48 -30.93
N THR A 496 9.60 19.86 -30.84
CA THR A 496 9.19 21.28 -30.86
C THR A 496 9.72 22.00 -29.61
N GLU A 497 9.56 21.44 -28.43
CA GLU A 497 10.02 22.02 -27.17
C GLU A 497 11.55 22.08 -27.10
N ALA A 498 12.26 21.03 -27.54
CA ALA A 498 13.70 21.01 -27.63
C ALA A 498 14.22 22.11 -28.58
N ALA A 499 13.62 22.24 -29.76
CA ALA A 499 14.00 23.29 -30.73
C ALA A 499 13.73 24.70 -30.18
N GLY A 500 12.63 24.90 -29.45
CA GLY A 500 12.33 26.16 -28.75
C GLY A 500 13.39 26.55 -27.73
N SER A 501 14.02 25.55 -27.11
CA SER A 501 15.15 25.74 -26.16
C SER A 501 16.52 25.79 -26.85
N GLY A 502 16.59 25.70 -28.18
CA GLY A 502 17.84 25.64 -28.95
C GLY A 502 18.57 24.31 -28.88
N ALA A 503 17.95 23.27 -28.34
CA ALA A 503 18.50 21.92 -28.26
C ALA A 503 18.21 21.13 -29.54
N VAL A 504 19.11 20.18 -29.86
CA VAL A 504 18.93 19.23 -30.95
C VAL A 504 18.80 17.83 -30.34
N LEU A 505 17.65 17.20 -30.57
CA LEU A 505 17.44 15.80 -30.26
C LEU A 505 17.95 14.93 -31.42
N THR A 506 18.74 13.91 -31.11
CA THR A 506 19.28 12.96 -32.08
C THR A 506 18.81 11.56 -31.71
N GLU A 507 18.02 10.93 -32.58
CA GLU A 507 17.58 9.56 -32.42
C GLU A 507 18.78 8.61 -32.40
N ARG A 508 18.80 7.68 -31.44
CA ARG A 508 19.86 6.67 -31.25
C ARG A 508 19.34 5.25 -31.46
N ALA A 509 18.13 4.98 -31.04
CA ALA A 509 17.51 3.67 -31.17
C ALA A 509 15.99 3.77 -31.11
N ARG A 510 15.32 2.69 -31.51
CA ARG A 510 13.85 2.56 -31.43
C ARG A 510 13.49 1.15 -30.97
N PHE A 511 12.57 1.06 -30.02
CA PHE A 511 12.05 -0.18 -29.48
C PHE A 511 10.52 -0.13 -29.42
N GLY A 512 9.85 -0.83 -30.35
CA GLY A 512 8.40 -0.72 -30.51
C GLY A 512 7.96 0.73 -30.76
N GLU A 513 7.06 1.24 -29.91
CA GLU A 513 6.54 2.62 -29.94
C GLU A 513 7.44 3.63 -29.20
N TYR A 514 8.64 3.23 -28.76
CA TYR A 514 9.55 4.08 -28.01
C TYR A 514 10.78 4.48 -28.82
N VAL A 515 11.08 5.77 -28.79
CA VAL A 515 12.22 6.39 -29.47
C VAL A 515 13.21 6.91 -28.44
N LEU A 516 14.46 6.51 -28.57
CA LEU A 516 15.54 6.90 -27.69
C LEU A 516 16.38 7.99 -28.33
N CYS A 517 16.51 9.13 -27.67
CA CYS A 517 17.23 10.29 -28.20
C CYS A 517 18.31 10.75 -27.21
N THR A 518 19.43 11.28 -27.76
CA THR A 518 20.35 12.13 -27.01
C THR A 518 20.05 13.58 -27.29
N SER A 519 20.38 14.48 -26.36
CA SER A 519 20.24 15.92 -26.56
C SER A 519 21.62 16.61 -26.66
N SER A 520 21.68 17.68 -27.42
CA SER A 520 22.90 18.50 -27.54
C SER A 520 23.14 19.37 -26.31
N GLN A 521 22.15 19.55 -25.43
CA GLN A 521 22.24 20.31 -24.19
C GLN A 521 21.21 19.83 -23.14
N GLN A 522 21.27 20.40 -21.94
CA GLN A 522 20.29 20.15 -20.87
C GLN A 522 18.88 20.48 -21.33
N LEU A 523 17.98 19.51 -21.13
CA LEU A 523 16.55 19.69 -21.35
C LEU A 523 15.69 19.37 -20.12
N MET A 524 16.26 18.72 -19.08
CA MET A 524 15.50 18.42 -17.88
C MET A 524 15.55 19.61 -16.92
N TYR A 525 14.44 20.28 -16.72
CA TYR A 525 14.34 21.49 -15.91
C TYR A 525 13.59 21.23 -14.61
N PRO A 526 14.05 21.79 -13.46
CA PRO A 526 13.23 21.83 -12.27
C PRO A 526 12.02 22.76 -12.52
N THR A 527 10.84 22.36 -12.04
CA THR A 527 9.68 23.26 -12.05
C THR A 527 9.87 24.43 -11.09
N THR A 528 9.12 25.51 -11.29
CA THR A 528 9.13 26.65 -10.36
C THR A 528 8.86 26.20 -8.92
N ASP A 529 7.93 25.27 -8.73
CA ASP A 529 7.60 24.69 -7.42
C ASP A 529 8.79 23.99 -6.77
N ILE A 530 9.61 23.27 -7.55
CA ILE A 530 10.86 22.66 -7.08
C ILE A 530 11.85 23.73 -6.63
N ILE A 531 12.02 24.76 -7.42
CA ILE A 531 12.94 25.87 -7.12
C ILE A 531 12.50 26.58 -5.83
N GLU A 532 11.24 27.02 -5.76
CA GLU A 532 10.68 27.68 -4.59
C GLU A 532 10.78 26.82 -3.34
N TYR A 533 10.55 25.54 -3.49
CA TYR A 533 10.68 24.58 -2.40
C TYR A 533 12.11 24.52 -1.84
N TYR A 534 13.15 24.34 -2.67
CA TYR A 534 14.54 24.33 -2.19
C TYR A 534 14.92 25.68 -1.55
N VAL A 535 14.47 26.79 -2.12
CA VAL A 535 14.70 28.13 -1.55
C VAL A 535 14.02 28.26 -0.18
N SER A 536 12.78 27.81 -0.03
CA SER A 536 12.04 27.88 1.23
C SER A 536 12.71 27.06 2.36
N MET A 537 13.46 26.01 1.98
CA MET A 537 14.23 25.19 2.89
C MET A 537 15.64 25.72 3.18
N GLY A 538 16.01 26.88 2.66
CA GLY A 538 17.36 27.44 2.77
C GLY A 538 18.41 26.65 2.00
N MET A 539 17.99 25.83 1.04
CA MET A 539 18.89 25.04 0.19
C MET A 539 19.10 25.76 -1.14
N GLU A 540 20.30 25.56 -1.73
CA GLU A 540 20.54 26.09 -3.07
C GLU A 540 19.65 25.37 -4.09
N PRO A 541 18.81 26.09 -4.85
CA PRO A 541 17.93 25.45 -5.84
C PRO A 541 18.76 24.77 -6.94
N PRO A 542 18.24 23.69 -7.56
CA PRO A 542 18.84 23.14 -8.77
C PRO A 542 18.84 24.22 -9.86
N ARG A 543 19.94 24.38 -10.55
CA ARG A 543 20.11 25.35 -11.66
C ARG A 543 19.80 24.71 -12.98
#